data_1787607631e736ed2d6ef1179850a95c
#
_entry.id   1787607631e736ed2d6ef1179850a95c
#
_cell.length_a   1.000
_cell.length_b   1.000
_cell.length_c   1.000
_cell.angle_alpha   90.00
_cell.angle_beta   90.00
_cell.angle_gamma   90.00
#
_symmetry.space_group_name_H-M   'P 1'
#
loop_
_entity.id
_entity.type
_entity.pdbx_description
1 polymer ?
#
loop_
_entity_poly.entity_id
_entity_poly.type
_entity_poly.pdbx_seq_one_letter_code
_entity_poly.pdbx_strand_id
1 'polypeptide(L)'
;MIELKDGRIVAGERVVIGDLSFVAPAGKVTCLVGQRGCGKTLLVRSLLGLWPLEKGFATLQGEPVTRLSAPWLRRLMVYVPQELPDSLSDALDVLDEGLATGRRAVVADDPFVAMSEERALLLANRLQALAGEGRAVVVACSEADVSHFDPTATLVCQIENPSIRQS
;
A
#
# COMPACT_ATOMS: atom_id res chain seq x y z
N MET A 1 5.24 -7.61 8.83
CA MET A 1 4.52 -8.34 7.77
C MET A 1 3.10 -7.81 7.69
N ILE A 2 2.64 -7.49 6.48
CA ILE A 2 1.23 -7.22 6.16
C ILE A 2 0.76 -8.37 5.28
N GLU A 3 -0.42 -8.90 5.54
CA GLU A 3 -1.00 -9.99 4.77
C GLU A 3 -2.45 -9.68 4.41
N LEU A 4 -2.84 -10.03 3.20
CA LEU A 4 -4.22 -10.11 2.76
C LEU A 4 -4.49 -11.54 2.32
N LYS A 5 -5.58 -12.15 2.79
CA LYS A 5 -5.99 -13.50 2.41
C LYS A 5 -7.42 -13.51 1.92
N ASP A 6 -7.60 -14.04 0.70
CA ASP A 6 -8.89 -14.20 0.01
C ASP A 6 -9.73 -12.92 0.02
N GLY A 7 -9.03 -11.77 -0.11
CA GLY A 7 -9.62 -10.44 -0.01
C GLY A 7 -10.53 -10.13 -1.18
N ARG A 8 -11.79 -9.77 -0.88
CA ARG A 8 -12.75 -9.29 -1.85
C ARG A 8 -13.27 -7.93 -1.45
N ILE A 9 -13.23 -6.99 -2.39
CA ILE A 9 -13.66 -5.61 -2.18
C ILE A 9 -14.78 -5.28 -3.17
N VAL A 10 -15.86 -4.73 -2.64
CA VAL A 10 -17.02 -4.30 -3.39
C VAL A 10 -17.22 -2.80 -3.19
N ALA A 11 -17.57 -2.10 -4.25
CA ALA A 11 -17.96 -0.69 -4.23
C ALA A 11 -19.33 -0.54 -4.94
N GLY A 12 -20.36 -0.25 -4.16
CA GLY A 12 -21.75 -0.35 -4.64
C GLY A 12 -22.09 -1.79 -5.00
N GLU A 13 -22.53 -2.02 -6.24
CA GLU A 13 -22.85 -3.37 -6.76
C GLU A 13 -21.69 -4.02 -7.53
N ARG A 14 -20.53 -3.35 -7.60
CA ARG A 14 -19.39 -3.83 -8.38
C ARG A 14 -18.33 -4.48 -7.53
N VAL A 15 -17.88 -5.66 -7.95
CA VAL A 15 -16.66 -6.28 -7.42
C VAL A 15 -15.46 -5.55 -8.02
N VAL A 16 -14.72 -4.85 -7.17
CA VAL A 16 -13.53 -4.08 -7.56
C VAL A 16 -12.29 -4.94 -7.45
N ILE A 17 -12.16 -5.72 -6.37
CA ILE A 17 -11.09 -6.70 -6.16
C ILE A 17 -11.76 -8.03 -5.86
N GLY A 18 -11.37 -9.10 -6.57
CA GLY A 18 -11.88 -10.46 -6.37
C GLY A 18 -10.78 -11.42 -5.91
N ASP A 19 -10.98 -12.07 -4.77
CA ASP A 19 -10.20 -13.20 -4.25
C ASP A 19 -8.67 -12.99 -4.29
N LEU A 20 -8.21 -11.80 -3.89
CA LEU A 20 -6.80 -11.43 -3.87
C LEU A 20 -6.13 -11.91 -2.57
N SER A 21 -4.98 -12.55 -2.72
CA SER A 21 -4.11 -12.90 -1.59
C SER A 21 -2.68 -12.45 -1.86
N PHE A 22 -2.04 -11.84 -0.87
CA PHE A 22 -0.61 -11.53 -0.91
C PHE A 22 -0.03 -11.40 0.50
N VAL A 23 1.29 -11.49 0.57
CA VAL A 23 2.08 -11.23 1.78
C VAL A 23 3.12 -10.17 1.46
N ALA A 24 3.17 -9.12 2.26
CA ALA A 24 4.22 -8.11 2.26
C ALA A 24 5.16 -8.36 3.46
N PRO A 25 6.25 -9.08 3.25
CA PRO A 25 7.19 -9.40 4.31
C PRO A 25 8.02 -8.17 4.69
N ALA A 26 8.67 -8.23 5.84
CA ALA A 26 9.79 -7.35 6.15
C ALA A 26 10.98 -7.66 5.22
N GLY A 27 11.82 -6.67 4.97
CA GLY A 27 13.01 -6.83 4.13
C GLY A 27 12.80 -6.56 2.64
N LYS A 28 11.54 -6.46 2.19
CA LYS A 28 11.21 -6.17 0.79
C LYS A 28 10.12 -5.12 0.67
N VAL A 29 10.16 -4.35 -0.41
CA VAL A 29 9.03 -3.51 -0.82
C VAL A 29 8.04 -4.38 -1.58
N THR A 30 6.76 -4.30 -1.26
CA THR A 30 5.69 -4.95 -2.01
C THR A 30 4.91 -3.93 -2.81
N CYS A 31 5.03 -3.97 -4.12
CA CYS A 31 4.31 -3.11 -5.04
C CYS A 31 2.97 -3.74 -5.45
N LEU A 32 1.88 -3.05 -5.18
CA LEU A 32 0.54 -3.38 -5.66
C LEU A 32 0.32 -2.64 -6.98
N VAL A 33 0.42 -3.35 -8.07
CA VAL A 33 0.48 -2.77 -9.42
C VAL A 33 -0.81 -3.03 -10.17
N GLY A 34 -1.31 -2.03 -10.85
CA GLY A 34 -2.48 -2.16 -11.70
C GLY A 34 -2.84 -0.86 -12.39
N GLN A 35 -3.69 -0.95 -13.39
CA GLN A 35 -4.17 0.20 -14.15
C GLN A 35 -4.88 1.21 -13.24
N ARG A 36 -4.94 2.45 -13.71
CA ARG A 36 -5.72 3.50 -13.03
C ARG A 36 -7.19 3.05 -12.91
N GLY A 37 -7.77 3.20 -11.72
CA GLY A 37 -9.15 2.80 -11.45
C GLY A 37 -9.35 1.30 -11.17
N CYS A 38 -8.31 0.48 -11.13
CA CYS A 38 -8.45 -0.96 -10.82
C CYS A 38 -8.75 -1.27 -9.35
N GLY A 39 -8.77 -0.28 -8.46
CA GLY A 39 -9.12 -0.46 -7.05
C GLY A 39 -7.96 -0.40 -6.06
N LYS A 40 -6.76 0.00 -6.47
CA LYS A 40 -5.57 0.11 -5.58
C LYS A 40 -5.85 0.91 -4.32
N THR A 41 -6.46 2.09 -4.45
CA THR A 41 -6.81 2.93 -3.29
C THR A 41 -7.77 2.24 -2.33
N LEU A 42 -8.78 1.52 -2.82
CA LEU A 42 -9.69 0.76 -1.95
C LEU A 42 -8.97 -0.39 -1.26
N LEU A 43 -8.05 -1.05 -1.96
CA LEU A 43 -7.21 -2.09 -1.38
C LEU A 43 -6.33 -1.52 -0.26
N VAL A 44 -5.63 -0.41 -0.51
CA VAL A 44 -4.83 0.29 0.51
C VAL A 44 -5.71 0.66 1.72
N ARG A 45 -6.88 1.23 1.49
CA ARG A 45 -7.83 1.56 2.56
C ARG A 45 -8.31 0.34 3.34
N SER A 46 -8.48 -0.80 2.67
CA SER A 46 -8.85 -2.06 3.34
C SER A 46 -7.73 -2.57 4.24
N LEU A 47 -6.47 -2.49 3.82
CA LEU A 47 -5.32 -2.83 4.67
C LEU A 47 -5.22 -1.95 5.92
N LEU A 48 -5.69 -0.71 5.83
CA LEU A 48 -5.75 0.24 6.95
C LEU A 48 -7.02 0.10 7.81
N GLY A 49 -7.96 -0.77 7.42
CA GLY A 49 -9.27 -0.89 8.05
C GLY A 49 -10.18 0.32 7.85
N LEU A 50 -9.95 1.10 6.79
CA LEU A 50 -10.75 2.27 6.38
C LEU A 50 -11.82 1.92 5.34
N TRP A 51 -11.73 0.76 4.71
CA TRP A 51 -12.72 0.21 3.78
C TRP A 51 -12.96 -1.27 4.13
N PRO A 52 -14.23 -1.73 4.15
CA PRO A 52 -14.52 -3.12 4.52
C PRO A 52 -14.10 -4.09 3.43
N LEU A 53 -13.60 -5.25 3.84
CA LEU A 53 -13.54 -6.43 3.00
C LEU A 53 -14.91 -7.13 3.02
N GLU A 54 -15.44 -7.48 1.85
CA GLU A 54 -16.66 -8.31 1.75
C GLU A 54 -16.36 -9.75 2.16
N LYS A 55 -15.18 -10.23 1.75
CA LYS A 55 -14.62 -11.54 2.13
C LYS A 55 -13.15 -11.44 2.43
N GLY A 56 -12.63 -12.45 3.11
CA GLY A 56 -11.22 -12.52 3.47
C GLY A 56 -10.89 -11.64 4.66
N PHE A 57 -9.62 -11.52 4.93
CA PHE A 57 -9.11 -10.71 6.03
C PHE A 57 -7.71 -10.15 5.74
N ALA A 58 -7.40 -9.04 6.38
CA ALA A 58 -6.06 -8.47 6.40
C ALA A 58 -5.46 -8.60 7.81
N THR A 59 -4.14 -8.74 7.89
CA THR A 59 -3.40 -8.73 9.15
C THR A 59 -2.21 -7.78 9.09
N LEU A 60 -1.86 -7.20 10.24
CA LEU A 60 -0.58 -6.55 10.48
C LEU A 60 0.16 -7.33 11.57
N GLN A 61 1.31 -7.90 11.24
CA GLN A 61 2.11 -8.73 12.17
C GLN A 61 1.30 -9.86 12.83
N GLY A 62 0.38 -10.47 12.07
CA GLY A 62 -0.51 -11.52 12.54
C GLY A 62 -1.79 -11.03 13.24
N GLU A 63 -1.87 -9.76 13.59
CA GLU A 63 -3.07 -9.19 14.22
C GLU A 63 -4.12 -8.83 13.15
N PRO A 64 -5.35 -9.35 13.25
CA PRO A 64 -6.39 -9.06 12.28
C PRO A 64 -6.79 -7.59 12.26
N VAL A 65 -6.93 -7.03 11.06
CA VAL A 65 -7.46 -5.68 10.85
C VAL A 65 -8.99 -5.74 10.86
N THR A 66 -9.57 -5.35 11.97
CA THR A 66 -11.02 -5.31 12.21
C THR A 66 -11.46 -3.89 12.54
N ARG A 67 -12.76 -3.64 12.64
CA ARG A 67 -13.28 -2.34 13.12
C ARG A 67 -12.76 -1.97 14.51
N LEU A 68 -12.52 -2.94 15.36
CA LEU A 68 -12.04 -2.73 16.73
C LEU A 68 -10.52 -2.52 16.78
N SER A 69 -9.76 -3.31 16.04
CA SER A 69 -8.29 -3.26 16.06
C SER A 69 -7.70 -2.17 15.16
N ALA A 70 -8.37 -1.81 14.06
CA ALA A 70 -7.86 -0.87 13.08
C ALA A 70 -7.40 0.49 13.65
N PRO A 71 -8.09 1.13 14.63
CA PRO A 71 -7.62 2.41 15.16
C PRO A 71 -6.24 2.33 15.83
N TRP A 72 -5.93 1.25 16.54
CA TRP A 72 -4.62 1.10 17.16
C TRP A 72 -3.58 0.54 16.19
N LEU A 73 -3.97 -0.35 15.27
CA LEU A 73 -3.06 -0.85 14.22
C LEU A 73 -2.56 0.27 13.32
N ARG A 74 -3.42 1.24 12.96
CA ARG A 74 -2.99 2.42 12.20
C ARG A 74 -1.92 3.27 12.91
N ARG A 75 -1.86 3.25 14.23
CA ARG A 75 -0.78 3.91 14.97
C ARG A 75 0.59 3.25 14.76
N LEU A 76 0.60 2.00 14.30
CA LEU A 76 1.81 1.26 13.96
C LEU A 76 2.22 1.41 12.49
N MET A 77 1.41 2.09 11.69
CA MET A 77 1.62 2.29 10.25
C MET A 77 1.82 3.76 9.91
N VAL A 78 2.71 4.03 8.96
CA VAL A 78 2.73 5.30 8.24
C VAL A 78 1.84 5.12 7.01
N TYR A 79 0.85 5.97 6.85
CA TYR A 79 0.06 6.06 5.63
C TYR A 79 0.47 7.28 4.82
N VAL A 80 0.89 7.05 3.59
CA VAL A 80 1.18 8.10 2.62
C VAL A 80 0.04 8.10 1.61
N PRO A 81 -0.89 9.08 1.68
CA PRO A 81 -2.02 9.14 0.75
C PRO A 81 -1.58 9.69 -0.62
N GLN A 82 -2.35 9.38 -1.65
CA GLN A 82 -2.15 9.91 -3.01
C GLN A 82 -2.28 11.44 -3.05
N GLU A 83 -3.28 11.99 -2.35
CA GLU A 83 -3.48 13.42 -2.19
C GLU A 83 -3.04 13.81 -0.78
N LEU A 84 -2.03 14.64 -0.70
CA LEU A 84 -1.51 15.13 0.57
C LEU A 84 -2.41 16.25 1.11
N PRO A 85 -2.59 16.35 2.45
CA PRO A 85 -3.44 17.38 3.06
C PRO A 85 -2.94 18.81 2.86
N ASP A 86 -1.62 18.96 2.66
CA ASP A 86 -0.94 20.23 2.46
C ASP A 86 -0.17 20.18 1.14
N SER A 87 -0.37 21.17 0.29
CA SER A 87 0.32 21.30 -0.99
C SER A 87 1.83 21.56 -0.85
N LEU A 88 2.30 21.89 0.34
CA LEU A 88 3.72 22.13 0.64
C LEU A 88 4.43 20.84 1.12
N SER A 89 3.68 19.84 1.57
CA SER A 89 4.22 18.55 1.99
C SER A 89 4.31 17.59 0.81
N ASP A 90 5.39 16.83 0.74
CA ASP A 90 5.48 15.70 -0.17
C ASP A 90 5.48 14.35 0.58
N ALA A 91 5.50 13.26 -0.18
CA ALA A 91 5.48 11.92 0.39
C ALA A 91 6.69 11.62 1.29
N LEU A 92 7.85 12.23 1.05
CA LEU A 92 9.05 12.08 1.90
C LEU A 92 8.84 12.73 3.26
N ASP A 93 8.26 13.92 3.30
CA ASP A 93 7.99 14.62 4.56
C ASP A 93 6.99 13.84 5.41
N VAL A 94 5.90 13.35 4.81
CA VAL A 94 4.90 12.50 5.49
C VAL A 94 5.53 11.22 6.04
N LEU A 95 6.44 10.62 5.26
CA LEU A 95 7.15 9.40 5.66
C LEU A 95 8.05 9.65 6.86
N ASP A 96 8.86 10.70 6.82
CA ASP A 96 9.83 11.01 7.87
C ASP A 96 9.14 11.43 9.18
N GLU A 97 8.10 12.25 9.13
CA GLU A 97 7.27 12.58 10.30
C GLU A 97 6.62 11.33 10.91
N GLY A 98 6.05 10.46 10.07
CA GLY A 98 5.45 9.23 10.52
C GLY A 98 6.45 8.30 11.22
N LEU A 99 7.67 8.19 10.69
CA LEU A 99 8.71 7.32 11.24
C LEU A 99 9.27 7.80 12.57
N ALA A 100 9.30 9.11 12.81
CA ALA A 100 9.75 9.68 14.08
C ALA A 100 8.95 9.15 15.28
N THR A 101 7.77 8.58 15.06
CA THR A 101 6.89 8.01 16.09
C THR A 101 7.06 6.50 16.33
N GLY A 102 8.10 5.86 15.75
CA GLY A 102 8.39 4.43 15.96
C GLY A 102 7.48 3.47 15.24
N ARG A 103 6.84 3.88 14.15
CA ARG A 103 5.94 3.06 13.36
C ARG A 103 6.67 1.93 12.64
N ARG A 104 6.00 0.78 12.48
CA ARG A 104 6.60 -0.50 12.06
C ARG A 104 6.27 -0.93 10.63
N ALA A 105 5.35 -0.24 9.99
CA ALA A 105 4.94 -0.52 8.62
C ALA A 105 4.67 0.77 7.85
N VAL A 106 4.79 0.71 6.54
CA VAL A 106 4.48 1.81 5.62
C VAL A 106 3.49 1.30 4.59
N VAL A 107 2.44 2.07 4.36
CA VAL A 107 1.47 1.84 3.28
C VAL A 107 1.33 3.14 2.50
N ALA A 108 1.69 3.12 1.22
CA ALA A 108 1.66 4.29 0.35
C ALA A 108 0.72 4.06 -0.84
N ASP A 109 -0.10 5.05 -1.14
CA ASP A 109 -1.07 5.04 -2.23
C ASP A 109 -0.66 6.01 -3.34
N ASP A 110 -0.21 5.48 -4.48
CA ASP A 110 0.30 6.22 -5.64
C ASP A 110 1.23 7.41 -5.26
N PRO A 111 2.28 7.19 -4.45
CA PRO A 111 3.07 8.27 -3.85
C PRO A 111 3.95 9.02 -4.86
N PHE A 112 4.13 8.49 -6.08
CA PHE A 112 4.98 9.06 -7.13
C PHE A 112 4.25 10.06 -8.03
N VAL A 113 2.94 10.19 -7.88
CA VAL A 113 2.13 11.12 -8.69
C VAL A 113 2.66 12.55 -8.54
N ALA A 114 2.87 13.22 -9.69
CA ALA A 114 3.37 14.59 -9.78
C ALA A 114 4.79 14.82 -9.21
N MET A 115 5.56 13.76 -8.98
CA MET A 115 6.99 13.89 -8.60
C MET A 115 7.89 14.02 -9.83
N SER A 116 9.01 14.73 -9.66
CA SER A 116 10.13 14.65 -10.61
C SER A 116 10.81 13.28 -10.48
N GLU A 117 11.50 12.85 -11.53
CA GLU A 117 12.25 11.57 -11.52
C GLU A 117 13.24 11.50 -10.36
N GLU A 118 13.96 12.60 -10.09
CA GLU A 118 14.93 12.66 -8.99
C GLU A 118 14.25 12.42 -7.63
N ARG A 119 13.10 13.05 -7.38
CA ARG A 119 12.36 12.86 -6.11
C ARG A 119 11.73 11.49 -6.01
N ALA A 120 11.26 10.93 -7.13
CA ALA A 120 10.73 9.57 -7.17
C ALA A 120 11.80 8.55 -6.80
N LEU A 121 13.02 8.69 -7.31
CA LEU A 121 14.16 7.84 -6.94
C LEU A 121 14.55 7.99 -5.46
N LEU A 122 14.55 9.22 -4.92
CA LEU A 122 14.80 9.44 -3.49
C LEU A 122 13.76 8.74 -2.63
N LEU A 123 12.48 8.85 -2.97
CA LEU A 123 11.40 8.18 -2.25
C LEU A 123 11.54 6.67 -2.33
N ALA A 124 11.78 6.11 -3.53
CA ALA A 124 11.96 4.67 -3.71
C ALA A 124 13.13 4.13 -2.87
N ASN A 125 14.28 4.81 -2.90
CA ASN A 125 15.44 4.44 -2.09
C ASN A 125 15.12 4.50 -0.59
N ARG A 126 14.37 5.50 -0.15
CA ARG A 126 13.96 5.61 1.25
C ARG A 126 13.04 4.45 1.67
N LEU A 127 12.06 4.11 0.85
CA LEU A 127 11.15 2.99 1.08
C LEU A 127 11.89 1.64 1.13
N GLN A 128 12.86 1.44 0.24
CA GLN A 128 13.69 0.23 0.25
C GLN A 128 14.59 0.15 1.50
N ALA A 129 15.19 1.27 1.92
CA ALA A 129 15.97 1.32 3.15
C ALA A 129 15.11 0.92 4.36
N LEU A 130 13.87 1.43 4.45
CA LEU A 130 12.93 1.09 5.52
C LEU A 130 12.54 -0.40 5.52
N ALA A 131 12.34 -0.97 4.34
CA ALA A 131 12.12 -2.42 4.22
C ALA A 131 13.33 -3.19 4.74
N GLY A 132 14.54 -2.79 4.33
CA GLY A 132 15.81 -3.39 4.80
C GLY A 132 16.03 -3.29 6.32
N GLU A 133 15.48 -2.26 6.98
CA GLU A 133 15.45 -2.11 8.43
C GLU A 133 14.42 -3.03 9.13
N GLY A 134 13.74 -3.88 8.40
CA GLY A 134 12.79 -4.85 8.95
C GLY A 134 11.33 -4.37 9.00
N ARG A 135 10.99 -3.28 8.31
CA ARG A 135 9.60 -2.83 8.19
C ARG A 135 8.88 -3.52 7.03
N ALA A 136 7.59 -3.72 7.16
CA ALA A 136 6.73 -4.07 6.04
C ALA A 136 6.40 -2.80 5.25
N VAL A 137 6.68 -2.80 3.94
CA VAL A 137 6.45 -1.65 3.06
C VAL A 137 5.55 -2.10 1.90
N VAL A 138 4.38 -1.50 1.80
CA VAL A 138 3.42 -1.73 0.71
C VAL A 138 3.24 -0.43 -0.06
N VAL A 139 3.40 -0.48 -1.38
CA VAL A 139 3.27 0.67 -2.27
C VAL A 139 2.29 0.32 -3.39
N ALA A 140 1.15 0.99 -3.42
CA ALA A 140 0.28 0.97 -4.58
C ALA A 140 0.84 1.96 -5.62
N CYS A 141 1.10 1.51 -6.83
CA CYS A 141 1.74 2.32 -7.86
C CYS A 141 1.39 1.83 -9.28
N SER A 142 1.85 2.56 -10.28
CA SER A 142 1.79 2.11 -11.68
C SER A 142 2.89 1.10 -11.99
N GLU A 143 2.77 0.39 -13.11
CA GLU A 143 3.81 -0.52 -13.57
C GLU A 143 5.13 0.22 -13.89
N ALA A 144 5.04 1.44 -14.40
CA ALA A 144 6.21 2.27 -14.68
C ALA A 144 7.00 2.62 -13.41
N ASP A 145 6.31 2.88 -12.30
CA ASP A 145 6.93 3.27 -11.04
C ASP A 145 7.75 2.13 -10.39
N VAL A 146 7.45 0.87 -10.74
CA VAL A 146 8.23 -0.29 -10.26
C VAL A 146 9.70 -0.19 -10.66
N SER A 147 10.00 0.46 -11.77
CA SER A 147 11.36 0.66 -12.25
C SER A 147 12.25 1.50 -11.32
N HIS A 148 11.64 2.28 -10.40
CA HIS A 148 12.39 3.03 -9.39
C HIS A 148 12.98 2.14 -8.29
N PHE A 149 12.51 0.89 -8.16
CA PHE A 149 12.92 -0.04 -7.13
C PHE A 149 13.91 -1.08 -7.65
N ASP A 150 14.80 -1.54 -6.76
CA ASP A 150 15.65 -2.70 -7.04
C ASP A 150 14.78 -3.96 -7.17
N PRO A 151 14.80 -4.64 -8.32
CA PRO A 151 13.96 -5.82 -8.54
C PRO A 151 14.29 -6.99 -7.58
N THR A 152 15.50 -7.05 -7.02
CA THR A 152 15.88 -8.11 -6.06
C THR A 152 15.27 -7.89 -4.67
N ALA A 153 14.98 -6.63 -4.33
CA ALA A 153 14.40 -6.20 -3.05
C ALA A 153 12.90 -5.88 -3.16
N THR A 154 12.26 -6.22 -4.28
CA THR A 154 10.86 -5.85 -4.56
C THR A 154 10.02 -7.06 -4.93
N LEU A 155 8.81 -7.11 -4.39
CA LEU A 155 7.75 -8.05 -4.78
C LEU A 155 6.68 -7.28 -5.54
N VAL A 156 6.17 -7.85 -6.62
CA VAL A 156 5.11 -7.25 -7.43
C VAL A 156 3.85 -8.11 -7.33
N CYS A 157 2.76 -7.49 -6.91
CA CYS A 157 1.44 -8.08 -6.88
C CYS A 157 0.55 -7.35 -7.89
N GLN A 158 0.14 -8.04 -8.94
CA GLN A 158 -0.74 -7.49 -9.97
C GLN A 158 -2.18 -7.41 -9.48
N ILE A 159 -2.79 -6.24 -9.62
CA ILE A 159 -4.17 -5.99 -9.25
C ILE A 159 -5.01 -5.91 -10.51
N GLU A 160 -5.96 -6.82 -10.63
CA GLU A 160 -6.89 -6.86 -11.74
C GLU A 160 -8.31 -6.59 -11.25
N ASN A 161 -9.01 -5.71 -11.97
CA ASN A 161 -10.42 -5.46 -11.71
C ASN A 161 -11.27 -6.44 -12.53
N PRO A 162 -11.99 -7.37 -11.91
CA PRO A 162 -12.82 -8.35 -12.62
C PRO A 162 -13.89 -7.73 -13.51
N SER A 163 -14.36 -6.53 -13.17
CA SER A 163 -15.40 -5.82 -13.94
C SER A 163 -14.88 -5.23 -15.25
N ILE A 164 -13.57 -5.10 -15.44
CA ILE A 164 -12.98 -4.56 -16.68
C ILE A 164 -12.83 -5.66 -17.75
N ARG A 165 -12.75 -6.93 -17.35
CA ARG A 165 -12.62 -8.08 -18.28
C ARG A 165 -13.90 -8.42 -19.05
N GLN A 166 -15.04 -7.82 -18.74
CA GLN A 166 -16.36 -8.12 -19.36
C GLN A 166 -16.78 -7.10 -20.43
N SER A 167 -15.89 -6.23 -20.87
CA SER A 167 -16.16 -5.26 -21.92
C SER A 167 -15.38 -5.56 -23.21
#